data_6f4eece6f0edb9534c5983d0c22f1c9d
#
_entry.id   6f4eece6f0edb9534c5983d0c22f1c9d
#
_cell.length_a   1.000
_cell.length_b   1.000
_cell.length_c   1.000
_cell.angle_alpha   90.00
_cell.angle_beta   90.00
_cell.angle_gamma   90.00
#
_symmetry.space_group_name_H-M   'P 1'
#
loop_
_entity.id
_entity.type
_entity.pdbx_description
1 polymer ?
#
loop_
_entity_poly.entity_id
_entity_poly.type
_entity_poly.pdbx_seq_one_letter_code
_entity_poly.pdbx_strand_id
1 'polypeptide(L)'
;VQMLMVAVGIGTGVGTNALLARTLGQGNGKKAAKVAGNSLFLGMIIYAVCLLFGIFGVRAYISSQTIDPEVISMGTDYLRICCVISFGIIFFSLFEKLLQATGRSLYSTIGQVVGAVVNIVLDPIMIYGIGPVPEMGVKGAAYATVIGQVASAILLLVFHMKLNKEFEHDVKYMKPDSGIIKEIYAIGLPAIIAQALMSIMVYVMNLILKFSPSAQTAYGLFYKVQQFVLFLAFGLRDAITPIIAFAYGMRSKKRIQDGIRYGLLYTVVLMILGISITEIFPGAFATLFNAGQSREYFIGAMRIISISFLFAGINVAYQGIYQALDGGIESLVISLLRQLIIILPLAGIFSVFVRNGQMGVSLIWWAFPITEVISCLAGYVFLKRIRKNKVDVLN
;
A
#
# COMPACT_ATOMS: atom_id res chain seq x y z
N VAL A 1 1.31 6.68 -13.37
CA VAL A 1 2.51 5.87 -13.63
C VAL A 1 3.25 5.58 -12.33
N GLN A 2 3.71 6.59 -11.59
CA GLN A 2 4.46 6.37 -10.34
C GLN A 2 3.71 5.47 -9.35
N MET A 3 2.41 5.69 -9.15
CA MET A 3 1.55 4.81 -8.32
C MET A 3 1.55 3.35 -8.81
N LEU A 4 1.56 3.12 -10.13
CA LEU A 4 1.62 1.78 -10.70
C LEU A 4 2.98 1.12 -10.45
N MET A 5 4.08 1.87 -10.60
CA MET A 5 5.43 1.38 -10.28
C MET A 5 5.53 0.95 -8.82
N VAL A 6 5.02 1.79 -7.91
CA VAL A 6 4.95 1.50 -6.47
C VAL A 6 4.08 0.27 -6.21
N ALA A 7 2.92 0.16 -6.87
CA ALA A 7 2.03 -0.99 -6.72
C ALA A 7 2.69 -2.31 -7.14
N VAL A 8 3.43 -2.31 -8.27
CA VAL A 8 4.15 -3.50 -8.75
C VAL A 8 5.28 -3.87 -7.79
N GLY A 9 6.06 -2.89 -7.31
CA GLY A 9 7.13 -3.10 -6.33
C GLY A 9 6.59 -3.68 -5.02
N ILE A 10 5.59 -3.03 -4.42
CA ILE A 10 4.96 -3.46 -3.17
C ILE A 10 4.32 -4.84 -3.32
N GLY A 11 3.57 -5.10 -4.39
CA GLY A 11 2.88 -6.37 -4.57
C GLY A 11 3.86 -7.54 -4.78
N THR A 12 4.93 -7.35 -5.57
CA THR A 12 6.01 -8.32 -5.70
C THR A 12 6.68 -8.57 -4.35
N GLY A 13 6.91 -7.51 -3.58
CA GLY A 13 7.44 -7.59 -2.23
C GLY A 13 6.53 -8.34 -1.25
N VAL A 14 5.22 -8.13 -1.31
CA VAL A 14 4.23 -8.86 -0.47
C VAL A 14 4.25 -10.35 -0.76
N GLY A 15 4.27 -10.76 -2.04
CA GLY A 15 4.41 -12.16 -2.41
C GLY A 15 5.73 -12.77 -1.93
N THR A 16 6.83 -12.03 -2.07
CA THR A 16 8.15 -12.43 -1.57
C THR A 16 8.14 -12.60 -0.05
N ASN A 17 7.57 -11.64 0.71
CA ASN A 17 7.50 -11.67 2.17
C ASN A 17 6.79 -12.92 2.66
N ALA A 18 5.58 -13.20 2.17
CA ALA A 18 4.81 -14.36 2.59
C ALA A 18 5.51 -15.69 2.24
N LEU A 19 6.03 -15.81 1.01
CA LEU A 19 6.71 -17.02 0.56
C LEU A 19 8.03 -17.25 1.31
N LEU A 20 8.83 -16.20 1.50
CA LEU A 20 10.11 -16.29 2.22
C LEU A 20 9.90 -16.66 3.67
N ALA A 21 9.00 -16.00 4.39
CA ALA A 21 8.71 -16.31 5.78
C ALA A 21 8.22 -17.75 5.96
N ARG A 22 7.33 -18.23 5.07
CA ARG A 22 6.88 -19.63 5.08
C ARG A 22 8.02 -20.60 4.83
N THR A 23 8.88 -20.31 3.85
CA THR A 23 10.02 -21.18 3.50
C THR A 23 11.03 -21.26 4.63
N LEU A 24 11.28 -20.17 5.34
CA LEU A 24 12.10 -20.15 6.56
C LEU A 24 11.45 -20.97 7.68
N GLY A 25 10.12 -20.86 7.85
CA GLY A 25 9.38 -21.70 8.79
C GLY A 25 9.49 -23.20 8.50
N GLN A 26 9.65 -23.59 7.23
CA GLN A 26 9.92 -24.97 6.81
C GLN A 26 11.37 -25.43 7.05
N GLY A 27 12.26 -24.54 7.50
CA GLY A 27 13.68 -24.82 7.66
C GLY A 27 14.45 -24.98 6.34
N ASN A 28 13.89 -24.56 5.20
CA ASN A 28 14.50 -24.74 3.90
C ASN A 28 15.29 -23.48 3.46
N GLY A 29 16.50 -23.32 4.02
CA GLY A 29 17.39 -22.19 3.73
C GLY A 29 17.77 -22.07 2.23
N LYS A 30 17.92 -23.19 1.51
CA LYS A 30 18.23 -23.16 0.06
C LYS A 30 17.08 -22.60 -0.75
N LYS A 31 15.83 -23.00 -0.47
CA LYS A 31 14.64 -22.44 -1.12
C LYS A 31 14.48 -20.97 -0.72
N ALA A 32 14.75 -20.60 0.54
CA ALA A 32 14.71 -19.22 1.01
C ALA A 32 15.69 -18.33 0.25
N ALA A 33 16.94 -18.78 0.03
CA ALA A 33 17.93 -18.08 -0.79
C ALA A 33 17.43 -17.88 -2.25
N LYS A 34 16.82 -18.90 -2.84
CA LYS A 34 16.23 -18.79 -4.19
C LYS A 34 15.05 -17.82 -4.23
N VAL A 35 14.19 -17.80 -3.20
CA VAL A 35 13.06 -16.83 -3.13
C VAL A 35 13.61 -15.40 -3.06
N ALA A 36 14.58 -15.13 -2.19
CA ALA A 36 15.22 -13.83 -2.09
C ALA A 36 15.93 -13.44 -3.40
N GLY A 37 16.72 -14.32 -4.00
CA GLY A 37 17.41 -14.08 -5.26
C GLY A 37 16.45 -13.82 -6.42
N ASN A 38 15.39 -14.63 -6.56
CA ASN A 38 14.38 -14.42 -7.61
C ASN A 38 13.59 -13.12 -7.41
N SER A 39 13.34 -12.69 -6.17
CA SER A 39 12.71 -11.38 -5.93
C SER A 39 13.58 -10.22 -6.40
N LEU A 40 14.90 -10.29 -6.18
CA LEU A 40 15.84 -9.29 -6.68
C LEU A 40 15.94 -9.32 -8.21
N PHE A 41 15.93 -10.49 -8.83
CA PHE A 41 15.85 -10.63 -10.28
C PHE A 41 14.59 -9.99 -10.85
N LEU A 42 13.43 -10.23 -10.24
CA LEU A 42 12.18 -9.58 -10.62
C LEU A 42 12.25 -8.06 -10.46
N GLY A 43 12.89 -7.58 -9.38
CA GLY A 43 13.16 -6.16 -9.19
C GLY A 43 13.97 -5.54 -10.31
N MET A 44 14.99 -6.24 -10.83
CA MET A 44 15.76 -5.78 -12.00
C MET A 44 14.91 -5.71 -13.26
N ILE A 45 14.02 -6.69 -13.49
CA ILE A 45 13.11 -6.65 -14.66
C ILE A 45 12.14 -5.47 -14.53
N ILE A 46 11.52 -5.29 -13.36
CA ILE A 46 10.61 -4.17 -13.10
C ILE A 46 11.32 -2.84 -13.32
N TYR A 47 12.55 -2.72 -12.80
CA TYR A 47 13.38 -1.54 -13.03
C TYR A 47 13.68 -1.31 -14.52
N ALA A 48 14.06 -2.35 -15.26
CA ALA A 48 14.33 -2.23 -16.70
C ALA A 48 13.11 -1.75 -17.49
N VAL A 49 11.92 -2.24 -17.16
CA VAL A 49 10.66 -1.78 -17.76
C VAL A 49 10.40 -0.30 -17.42
N CYS A 50 10.58 0.09 -16.16
CA CYS A 50 10.42 1.48 -15.73
C CYS A 50 11.45 2.41 -16.39
N LEU A 51 12.69 1.97 -16.52
CA LEU A 51 13.78 2.70 -17.19
C LEU A 51 13.45 2.93 -18.67
N LEU A 52 13.04 1.89 -19.39
CA LEU A 52 12.65 2.01 -20.80
C LEU A 52 11.47 2.95 -20.97
N PHE A 53 10.45 2.85 -20.10
CA PHE A 53 9.34 3.79 -20.11
C PHE A 53 9.82 5.22 -19.78
N GLY A 54 10.74 5.38 -18.83
CA GLY A 54 11.32 6.68 -18.46
C GLY A 54 12.03 7.37 -19.62
N ILE A 55 12.74 6.60 -20.43
CA ILE A 55 13.48 7.12 -21.59
C ILE A 55 12.54 7.44 -22.75
N PHE A 56 11.66 6.52 -23.13
CA PHE A 56 10.91 6.57 -24.38
C PHE A 56 9.43 6.94 -24.22
N GLY A 57 8.79 6.58 -23.10
CA GLY A 57 7.33 6.64 -22.95
C GLY A 57 6.79 7.89 -22.24
N VAL A 58 7.58 8.52 -21.38
CA VAL A 58 7.09 9.58 -20.47
C VAL A 58 6.51 10.76 -21.21
N ARG A 59 7.19 11.28 -22.23
CA ARG A 59 6.71 12.45 -22.97
C ARG A 59 5.37 12.18 -23.68
N ALA A 60 5.26 11.03 -24.36
CA ALA A 60 4.02 10.62 -25.01
C ALA A 60 2.87 10.48 -24.00
N TYR A 61 3.15 9.89 -22.82
CA TYR A 61 2.17 9.77 -21.75
C TYR A 61 1.70 11.13 -21.23
N ILE A 62 2.60 12.06 -20.90
CA ILE A 62 2.23 13.37 -20.37
C ILE A 62 1.47 14.18 -21.44
N SER A 63 1.91 14.17 -22.70
CA SER A 63 1.22 14.86 -23.80
C SER A 63 -0.18 14.31 -24.07
N SER A 64 -0.49 13.07 -23.67
CA SER A 64 -1.84 12.51 -23.75
C SER A 64 -2.77 13.03 -22.64
N GLN A 65 -2.23 13.63 -21.57
CA GLN A 65 -2.99 14.10 -20.42
C GLN A 65 -3.28 15.60 -20.46
N THR A 66 -2.46 16.38 -21.13
CA THR A 66 -2.58 17.84 -21.22
C THR A 66 -2.02 18.36 -22.54
N ILE A 67 -2.53 19.51 -22.96
CA ILE A 67 -2.04 20.26 -24.15
C ILE A 67 -1.18 21.47 -23.75
N ASP A 68 -1.07 21.78 -22.46
CA ASP A 68 -0.27 22.88 -21.94
C ASP A 68 1.23 22.57 -22.04
N PRO A 69 2.01 23.34 -22.84
CA PRO A 69 3.43 23.06 -23.06
C PRO A 69 4.27 23.13 -21.79
N GLU A 70 3.94 24.02 -20.84
CA GLU A 70 4.68 24.18 -19.59
C GLU A 70 4.44 22.97 -18.68
N VAL A 71 3.19 22.54 -18.54
CA VAL A 71 2.82 21.34 -17.79
C VAL A 71 3.42 20.08 -18.42
N ILE A 72 3.47 19.99 -19.76
CA ILE A 72 4.12 18.88 -20.46
C ILE A 72 5.62 18.86 -20.14
N SER A 73 6.29 20.00 -20.17
CA SER A 73 7.73 20.09 -19.86
C SER A 73 8.02 19.65 -18.43
N MET A 74 7.38 20.30 -17.45
CA MET A 74 7.58 20.02 -16.02
C MET A 74 7.21 18.58 -15.65
N GLY A 75 6.07 18.10 -16.13
CA GLY A 75 5.60 16.73 -15.88
C GLY A 75 6.51 15.67 -16.50
N THR A 76 7.04 15.96 -17.71
CA THR A 76 8.01 15.07 -18.38
C THR A 76 9.30 14.99 -17.59
N ASP A 77 9.85 16.11 -17.14
CA ASP A 77 11.08 16.16 -16.36
C ASP A 77 10.93 15.41 -15.03
N TYR A 78 9.86 15.70 -14.29
CA TYR A 78 9.58 15.01 -13.02
C TYR A 78 9.44 13.49 -13.20
N LEU A 79 8.56 13.07 -14.08
CA LEU A 79 8.26 11.65 -14.24
C LEU A 79 9.43 10.88 -14.85
N ARG A 80 10.20 11.52 -15.75
CA ARG A 80 11.42 10.91 -16.32
C ARG A 80 12.46 10.65 -15.25
N ILE A 81 12.75 11.61 -14.37
CA ILE A 81 13.68 11.43 -13.25
C ILE A 81 13.22 10.28 -12.36
N CYS A 82 11.96 10.27 -11.95
CA CYS A 82 11.39 9.22 -11.12
C CYS A 82 11.45 7.83 -11.78
N CYS A 83 11.23 7.72 -13.08
CA CYS A 83 11.27 6.45 -13.79
C CYS A 83 12.69 5.95 -14.05
N VAL A 84 13.59 6.85 -14.45
CA VAL A 84 14.99 6.49 -14.74
C VAL A 84 15.75 6.07 -13.47
N ILE A 85 15.45 6.73 -12.35
CA ILE A 85 16.08 6.39 -11.04
C ILE A 85 15.14 5.51 -10.18
N SER A 86 14.19 4.82 -10.78
CA SER A 86 13.20 4.00 -10.07
C SER A 86 13.80 2.79 -9.34
N PHE A 87 15.06 2.44 -9.59
CA PHE A 87 15.73 1.38 -8.83
C PHE A 87 15.68 1.64 -7.32
N GLY A 88 15.76 2.91 -6.88
CA GLY A 88 15.66 3.27 -5.47
C GLY A 88 14.37 2.74 -4.83
N ILE A 89 13.20 3.09 -5.38
CA ILE A 89 11.90 2.68 -4.82
C ILE A 89 11.66 1.17 -4.97
N ILE A 90 12.09 0.56 -6.07
CA ILE A 90 11.87 -0.86 -6.32
C ILE A 90 12.68 -1.70 -5.33
N PHE A 91 13.99 -1.45 -5.22
CA PHE A 91 14.85 -2.20 -4.32
C PHE A 91 14.61 -1.86 -2.85
N PHE A 92 14.25 -0.60 -2.52
CA PHE A 92 13.74 -0.26 -1.21
C PHE A 92 12.58 -1.17 -0.81
N SER A 93 11.55 -1.28 -1.65
CA SER A 93 10.36 -2.11 -1.37
C SER A 93 10.73 -3.59 -1.19
N LEU A 94 11.64 -4.11 -1.99
CA LEU A 94 12.06 -5.51 -1.90
C LEU A 94 12.87 -5.80 -0.63
N PHE A 95 13.89 -4.98 -0.32
CA PHE A 95 14.69 -5.16 0.89
C PHE A 95 13.88 -4.96 2.16
N GLU A 96 12.93 -4.01 2.15
CA GLU A 96 11.95 -3.86 3.22
C GLU A 96 11.23 -5.18 3.49
N LYS A 97 10.67 -5.81 2.46
CA LYS A 97 9.91 -7.05 2.59
C LYS A 97 10.78 -8.26 2.95
N LEU A 98 12.02 -8.32 2.46
CA LEU A 98 12.99 -9.34 2.86
C LEU A 98 13.35 -9.23 4.36
N LEU A 99 13.51 -8.02 4.90
CA LEU A 99 13.76 -7.79 6.33
C LEU A 99 12.52 -8.11 7.18
N GLN A 100 11.33 -7.74 6.71
CA GLN A 100 10.08 -8.09 7.40
C GLN A 100 9.87 -9.61 7.46
N ALA A 101 10.14 -10.33 6.37
CA ALA A 101 10.00 -11.79 6.30
C ALA A 101 10.90 -12.54 7.30
N THR A 102 12.02 -11.96 7.68
CA THR A 102 12.97 -12.50 8.66
C THR A 102 12.74 -11.96 10.09
N GLY A 103 11.59 -11.27 10.31
CA GLY A 103 11.25 -10.71 11.62
C GLY A 103 11.97 -9.42 12.00
N ARG A 104 12.64 -8.78 11.05
CA ARG A 104 13.43 -7.55 11.27
C ARG A 104 12.69 -6.28 10.86
N SER A 105 11.40 -6.22 11.18
CA SER A 105 10.52 -5.08 10.83
C SER A 105 11.00 -3.73 11.37
N LEU A 106 11.69 -3.72 12.54
CA LEU A 106 12.27 -2.50 13.07
C LEU A 106 13.30 -1.88 12.11
N TYR A 107 14.17 -2.71 11.53
CA TYR A 107 15.19 -2.23 10.60
C TYR A 107 14.58 -1.76 9.27
N SER A 108 13.50 -2.40 8.82
CA SER A 108 12.76 -1.93 7.65
C SER A 108 12.13 -0.56 7.91
N THR A 109 11.57 -0.34 9.11
CA THR A 109 11.03 0.96 9.52
C THR A 109 12.11 2.04 9.61
N ILE A 110 13.30 1.72 10.16
CA ILE A 110 14.43 2.66 10.20
C ILE A 110 14.79 3.10 8.78
N GLY A 111 14.87 2.18 7.83
CA GLY A 111 15.14 2.51 6.43
C GLY A 111 14.09 3.45 5.81
N GLN A 112 12.81 3.22 6.08
CA GLN A 112 11.72 4.10 5.64
C GLN A 112 11.85 5.50 6.24
N VAL A 113 12.08 5.59 7.55
CA VAL A 113 12.21 6.88 8.25
C VAL A 113 13.41 7.67 7.72
N VAL A 114 14.56 7.03 7.53
CA VAL A 114 15.75 7.68 6.97
C VAL A 114 15.47 8.24 5.58
N GLY A 115 14.84 7.47 4.70
CA GLY A 115 14.48 7.97 3.37
C GLY A 115 13.50 9.14 3.39
N ALA A 116 12.50 9.08 4.27
CA ALA A 116 11.55 10.17 4.45
C ALA A 116 12.24 11.44 4.98
N VAL A 117 13.14 11.32 5.97
CA VAL A 117 13.90 12.45 6.51
C VAL A 117 14.80 13.05 5.44
N VAL A 118 15.53 12.23 4.68
CA VAL A 118 16.37 12.69 3.56
C VAL A 118 15.53 13.46 2.54
N ASN A 119 14.36 12.94 2.15
CA ASN A 119 13.47 13.63 1.22
C ASN A 119 12.98 14.97 1.80
N ILE A 120 12.46 15.01 3.03
CA ILE A 120 11.96 16.23 3.68
C ILE A 120 13.05 17.30 3.77
N VAL A 121 14.28 16.93 4.04
CA VAL A 121 15.41 17.87 4.12
C VAL A 121 15.82 18.37 2.74
N LEU A 122 15.88 17.48 1.75
CA LEU A 122 16.33 17.83 0.41
C LEU A 122 15.29 18.59 -0.42
N ASP A 123 14.00 18.35 -0.18
CA ASP A 123 12.91 19.01 -0.93
C ASP A 123 13.08 20.54 -0.94
N PRO A 124 13.10 21.25 0.21
CA PRO A 124 13.25 22.71 0.20
C PRO A 124 14.61 23.15 -0.34
N ILE A 125 15.69 22.39 -0.10
CA ILE A 125 17.03 22.73 -0.56
C ILE A 125 17.09 22.72 -2.09
N MET A 126 16.52 21.70 -2.72
CA MET A 126 16.62 21.51 -4.16
C MET A 126 15.53 22.25 -4.94
N ILE A 127 14.35 22.45 -4.33
CA ILE A 127 13.26 23.22 -4.96
C ILE A 127 13.61 24.69 -5.02
N TYR A 128 14.01 25.28 -3.90
CA TYR A 128 14.24 26.72 -3.76
C TYR A 128 15.70 27.16 -3.94
N GLY A 129 16.64 26.23 -4.05
CA GLY A 129 18.04 26.56 -4.22
C GLY A 129 18.69 27.14 -2.96
N ILE A 130 18.78 26.37 -1.88
CA ILE A 130 19.38 26.83 -0.61
C ILE A 130 20.88 26.46 -0.55
N GLY A 131 21.71 27.44 -0.22
CA GLY A 131 23.16 27.27 -0.09
C GLY A 131 23.86 27.13 -1.46
N PRO A 132 24.70 26.11 -1.67
CA PRO A 132 25.42 25.89 -2.93
C PRO A 132 24.58 25.22 -4.02
N VAL A 133 23.34 24.82 -3.71
CA VAL A 133 22.45 24.09 -4.63
C VAL A 133 21.65 25.12 -5.44
N PRO A 134 21.65 25.04 -6.79
CA PRO A 134 20.82 25.92 -7.61
C PRO A 134 19.34 25.60 -7.44
N GLU A 135 18.49 26.61 -7.67
CA GLU A 135 17.04 26.42 -7.72
C GLU A 135 16.67 25.49 -8.89
N MET A 136 15.98 24.38 -8.58
CA MET A 136 15.60 23.36 -9.56
C MET A 136 14.09 23.22 -9.72
N GLY A 137 13.28 23.87 -8.89
CA GLY A 137 11.84 23.77 -8.92
C GLY A 137 11.32 22.32 -8.91
N VAL A 138 10.50 21.97 -9.90
CA VAL A 138 9.91 20.62 -10.04
C VAL A 138 10.95 19.51 -10.20
N LYS A 139 12.06 19.78 -10.88
CA LYS A 139 13.18 18.82 -10.99
C LYS A 139 13.81 18.56 -9.63
N GLY A 140 13.95 19.59 -8.80
CA GLY A 140 14.45 19.49 -7.44
C GLY A 140 13.61 18.55 -6.58
N ALA A 141 12.30 18.67 -6.64
CA ALA A 141 11.38 17.75 -5.95
C ALA A 141 11.52 16.30 -6.43
N ALA A 142 11.71 16.09 -7.75
CA ALA A 142 11.95 14.75 -8.28
C ALA A 142 13.25 14.16 -7.76
N TYR A 143 14.36 14.94 -7.81
CA TYR A 143 15.66 14.47 -7.31
C TYR A 143 15.64 14.20 -5.80
N ALA A 144 15.05 15.09 -4.99
CA ALA A 144 14.94 14.87 -3.55
C ALA A 144 14.18 13.57 -3.23
N THR A 145 13.08 13.29 -3.95
CA THR A 145 12.31 12.05 -3.81
C THR A 145 13.17 10.82 -4.13
N VAL A 146 13.83 10.80 -5.29
CA VAL A 146 14.60 9.61 -5.68
C VAL A 146 15.85 9.42 -4.84
N ILE A 147 16.51 10.49 -4.38
CA ILE A 147 17.65 10.41 -3.46
C ILE A 147 17.21 9.80 -2.12
N GLY A 148 16.06 10.23 -1.56
CA GLY A 148 15.50 9.63 -0.36
C GLY A 148 15.24 8.13 -0.51
N GLN A 149 14.66 7.73 -1.65
CA GLN A 149 14.40 6.31 -1.95
C GLN A 149 15.69 5.50 -2.12
N VAL A 150 16.70 6.06 -2.77
CA VAL A 150 18.01 5.41 -2.93
C VAL A 150 18.73 5.29 -1.60
N ALA A 151 18.69 6.31 -0.76
CA ALA A 151 19.26 6.27 0.58
C ALA A 151 18.62 5.15 1.44
N SER A 152 17.29 5.04 1.39
CA SER A 152 16.57 3.93 2.01
C SER A 152 17.02 2.58 1.44
N ALA A 153 17.07 2.43 0.11
CA ALA A 153 17.43 1.18 -0.53
C ALA A 153 18.85 0.73 -0.13
N ILE A 154 19.81 1.65 -0.10
CA ILE A 154 21.19 1.37 0.31
C ILE A 154 21.24 0.94 1.78
N LEU A 155 20.57 1.67 2.67
CA LEU A 155 20.55 1.34 4.10
C LEU A 155 19.92 -0.04 4.34
N LEU A 156 18.81 -0.32 3.68
CA LEU A 156 18.12 -1.62 3.81
C LEU A 156 18.92 -2.76 3.18
N LEU A 157 19.67 -2.51 2.09
CA LEU A 157 20.62 -3.48 1.54
C LEU A 157 21.70 -3.81 2.57
N VAL A 158 22.26 -2.81 3.23
CA VAL A 158 23.28 -3.01 4.28
C VAL A 158 22.71 -3.84 5.44
N PHE A 159 21.51 -3.52 5.89
CA PHE A 159 20.82 -4.32 6.91
C PHE A 159 20.52 -5.73 6.43
N HIS A 160 20.07 -5.90 5.20
CA HIS A 160 19.79 -7.20 4.61
C HIS A 160 21.07 -8.08 4.60
N MET A 161 22.17 -7.55 4.10
CA MET A 161 23.45 -8.29 4.03
C MET A 161 24.04 -8.62 5.42
N LYS A 162 23.89 -7.72 6.39
CA LYS A 162 24.46 -7.92 7.73
C LYS A 162 23.60 -8.77 8.66
N LEU A 163 22.29 -8.68 8.53
CA LEU A 163 21.35 -9.26 9.50
C LEU A 163 20.69 -10.53 9.00
N ASN A 164 20.31 -10.65 7.73
CA ASN A 164 19.63 -11.81 7.18
C ASN A 164 20.63 -12.96 6.94
N LYS A 165 20.99 -13.65 8.01
CA LYS A 165 21.95 -14.78 7.97
C LYS A 165 21.24 -16.15 7.84
N GLU A 166 19.93 -16.17 7.76
CA GLU A 166 19.10 -17.38 7.69
C GLU A 166 19.21 -18.10 6.35
N PHE A 167 19.74 -17.43 5.34
CA PHE A 167 19.96 -17.98 4.00
C PHE A 167 21.19 -17.32 3.32
N GLU A 168 21.73 -18.02 2.31
CA GLU A 168 22.91 -17.55 1.58
C GLU A 168 22.58 -16.39 0.63
N HIS A 169 23.46 -15.39 0.60
CA HIS A 169 23.40 -14.23 -0.29
C HIS A 169 24.36 -14.43 -1.47
N ASP A 170 24.02 -15.32 -2.40
CA ASP A 170 24.86 -15.60 -3.57
C ASP A 170 24.08 -15.27 -4.85
N VAL A 171 24.77 -14.61 -5.79
CA VAL A 171 24.22 -14.22 -7.11
C VAL A 171 23.69 -15.43 -7.89
N LYS A 172 24.21 -16.64 -7.63
CA LYS A 172 23.68 -17.88 -8.26
C LYS A 172 22.19 -18.12 -8.02
N TYR A 173 21.65 -17.61 -6.88
CA TYR A 173 20.23 -17.72 -6.53
C TYR A 173 19.34 -16.71 -7.25
N MET A 174 19.91 -15.74 -7.94
CA MET A 174 19.18 -14.81 -8.82
C MET A 174 18.81 -15.46 -10.17
N LYS A 175 19.32 -16.65 -10.46
CA LYS A 175 18.90 -17.39 -11.67
C LYS A 175 17.38 -17.61 -11.63
N PRO A 176 16.64 -17.20 -12.69
CA PRO A 176 15.18 -17.28 -12.70
C PRO A 176 14.70 -18.72 -12.56
N ASP A 177 13.81 -18.93 -11.60
CA ASP A 177 13.11 -20.18 -11.33
C ASP A 177 11.61 -19.94 -11.49
N SER A 178 11.03 -20.48 -12.58
CA SER A 178 9.63 -20.25 -12.92
C SER A 178 8.66 -20.75 -11.83
N GLY A 179 9.03 -21.79 -11.09
CA GLY A 179 8.23 -22.29 -9.97
C GLY A 179 8.15 -21.26 -8.83
N ILE A 180 9.29 -20.71 -8.44
CA ILE A 180 9.37 -19.69 -7.39
C ILE A 180 8.67 -18.40 -7.82
N ILE A 181 8.88 -17.95 -9.06
CA ILE A 181 8.24 -16.77 -9.61
C ILE A 181 6.70 -16.92 -9.60
N LYS A 182 6.18 -18.08 -9.95
CA LYS A 182 4.74 -18.37 -9.85
C LYS A 182 4.24 -18.35 -8.42
N GLU A 183 4.99 -18.90 -7.46
CA GLU A 183 4.63 -18.86 -6.04
C GLU A 183 4.62 -17.42 -5.51
N ILE A 184 5.59 -16.57 -5.90
CA ILE A 184 5.62 -15.14 -5.53
C ILE A 184 4.39 -14.42 -6.09
N TYR A 185 4.08 -14.58 -7.37
CA TYR A 185 2.97 -13.86 -8.01
C TYR A 185 1.59 -14.46 -7.71
N ALA A 186 1.49 -15.68 -7.21
CA ALA A 186 0.23 -16.23 -6.69
C ALA A 186 -0.35 -15.35 -5.56
N ILE A 187 0.51 -14.68 -4.79
CA ILE A 187 0.14 -13.72 -3.74
C ILE A 187 0.38 -12.29 -4.22
N GLY A 188 1.50 -12.05 -4.90
CA GLY A 188 1.94 -10.72 -5.33
C GLY A 188 1.02 -10.08 -6.36
N LEU A 189 0.55 -10.82 -7.37
CA LEU A 189 -0.34 -10.27 -8.41
C LEU A 189 -1.69 -9.81 -7.84
N PRO A 190 -2.38 -10.59 -7.00
CA PRO A 190 -3.53 -10.10 -6.25
C PRO A 190 -3.27 -8.82 -5.46
N ALA A 191 -2.10 -8.68 -4.83
CA ALA A 191 -1.72 -7.49 -4.08
C ALA A 191 -1.47 -6.27 -5.00
N ILE A 192 -0.86 -6.46 -6.17
CA ILE A 192 -0.69 -5.42 -7.20
C ILE A 192 -2.06 -4.89 -7.64
N ILE A 193 -2.97 -5.81 -7.99
CA ILE A 193 -4.33 -5.45 -8.43
C ILE A 193 -5.06 -4.69 -7.32
N ALA A 194 -4.99 -5.18 -6.07
CA ALA A 194 -5.60 -4.52 -4.92
C ALA A 194 -5.11 -3.08 -4.74
N GLN A 195 -3.82 -2.84 -4.93
CA GLN A 195 -3.25 -1.49 -4.85
C GLN A 195 -3.70 -0.58 -6.00
N ALA A 196 -3.80 -1.13 -7.21
CA ALA A 196 -4.31 -0.39 -8.37
C ALA A 196 -5.79 -0.01 -8.22
N LEU A 197 -6.60 -0.89 -7.63
CA LEU A 197 -8.02 -0.66 -7.36
C LEU A 197 -8.26 0.55 -6.45
N MET A 198 -7.37 0.84 -5.49
CA MET A 198 -7.47 2.04 -4.65
C MET A 198 -7.46 3.33 -5.48
N SER A 199 -6.60 3.41 -6.49
CA SER A 199 -6.52 4.57 -7.38
C SER A 199 -7.78 4.70 -8.24
N ILE A 200 -8.30 3.58 -8.75
CA ILE A 200 -9.54 3.55 -9.54
C ILE A 200 -10.71 4.02 -8.69
N MET A 201 -10.84 3.52 -7.46
CA MET A 201 -11.89 3.90 -6.52
C MET A 201 -11.90 5.40 -6.28
N VAL A 202 -10.73 5.99 -5.96
CA VAL A 202 -10.61 7.44 -5.71
C VAL A 202 -11.00 8.24 -6.96
N TYR A 203 -10.55 7.81 -8.13
CA TYR A 203 -10.88 8.48 -9.40
C TYR A 203 -12.39 8.46 -9.66
N VAL A 204 -13.03 7.30 -9.57
CA VAL A 204 -14.48 7.17 -9.83
C VAL A 204 -15.31 7.89 -8.76
N MET A 205 -14.91 7.86 -7.49
CA MET A 205 -15.56 8.64 -6.43
C MET A 205 -15.53 10.13 -6.73
N ASN A 206 -14.41 10.67 -7.22
CA ASN A 206 -14.32 12.06 -7.65
C ASN A 206 -15.25 12.37 -8.83
N LEU A 207 -15.43 11.45 -9.78
CA LEU A 207 -16.42 11.59 -10.85
C LEU A 207 -17.86 11.60 -10.32
N ILE A 208 -18.18 10.70 -9.37
CA ILE A 208 -19.49 10.65 -8.73
C ILE A 208 -19.79 11.98 -8.00
N LEU A 209 -18.81 12.57 -7.32
CA LEU A 209 -18.93 13.81 -6.56
C LEU A 209 -18.83 15.09 -7.42
N LYS A 210 -18.55 14.98 -8.72
CA LYS A 210 -18.32 16.13 -9.60
C LYS A 210 -19.48 17.16 -9.62
N PHE A 211 -20.71 16.73 -9.29
CA PHE A 211 -21.87 17.64 -9.21
C PHE A 211 -21.81 18.62 -8.03
N SER A 212 -20.98 18.38 -7.01
CA SER A 212 -20.78 19.25 -5.84
C SER A 212 -19.28 19.46 -5.58
N PRO A 213 -18.68 20.56 -6.10
CA PRO A 213 -17.26 20.86 -5.92
C PRO A 213 -16.83 20.90 -4.44
N SER A 214 -17.70 21.40 -3.55
CA SER A 214 -17.42 21.44 -2.11
C SER A 214 -17.38 20.05 -1.49
N ALA A 215 -18.24 19.14 -1.92
CA ALA A 215 -18.23 17.74 -1.47
C ALA A 215 -17.01 16.98 -2.04
N GLN A 216 -16.65 17.24 -3.29
CA GLN A 216 -15.47 16.67 -3.93
C GLN A 216 -14.18 17.12 -3.20
N THR A 217 -14.05 18.39 -2.89
CA THR A 217 -12.93 18.92 -2.09
C THR A 217 -12.90 18.31 -0.69
N ALA A 218 -14.05 18.22 -0.02
CA ALA A 218 -14.17 17.60 1.28
C ALA A 218 -13.72 16.14 1.27
N TYR A 219 -14.11 15.37 0.26
CA TYR A 219 -13.66 13.99 0.08
C TYR A 219 -12.15 13.90 -0.10
N GLY A 220 -11.56 14.76 -0.93
CA GLY A 220 -10.10 14.78 -1.15
C GLY A 220 -9.32 15.09 0.13
N LEU A 221 -9.80 16.02 0.97
CA LEU A 221 -9.21 16.33 2.27
C LEU A 221 -9.40 15.18 3.27
N PHE A 222 -10.61 14.63 3.34
CA PHE A 222 -10.91 13.48 4.18
C PHE A 222 -10.04 12.27 3.82
N TYR A 223 -9.85 12.00 2.52
CA TYR A 223 -9.03 10.88 2.05
C TYR A 223 -7.60 10.92 2.59
N LYS A 224 -7.02 12.11 2.77
CA LYS A 224 -5.69 12.26 3.40
C LYS A 224 -5.71 11.81 4.87
N VAL A 225 -6.75 12.17 5.62
CA VAL A 225 -6.93 11.72 7.01
C VAL A 225 -7.13 10.22 7.08
N GLN A 226 -7.98 9.68 6.21
CA GLN A 226 -8.23 8.24 6.11
C GLN A 226 -6.96 7.45 5.82
N GLN A 227 -6.13 7.91 4.87
CA GLN A 227 -4.85 7.27 4.56
C GLN A 227 -3.94 7.22 5.78
N PHE A 228 -3.85 8.31 6.54
CA PHE A 228 -3.04 8.37 7.75
C PHE A 228 -3.48 7.31 8.79
N VAL A 229 -4.78 7.17 9.02
CA VAL A 229 -5.33 6.17 9.94
C VAL A 229 -5.12 4.75 9.40
N LEU A 230 -5.38 4.52 8.11
CA LEU A 230 -5.23 3.21 7.50
C LEU A 230 -3.77 2.76 7.36
N PHE A 231 -2.80 3.67 7.33
CA PHE A 231 -1.38 3.28 7.38
C PHE A 231 -1.02 2.50 8.64
N LEU A 232 -1.68 2.76 9.76
CA LEU A 232 -1.52 1.95 10.98
C LEU A 232 -1.98 0.50 10.74
N ALA A 233 -3.13 0.31 10.06
CA ALA A 233 -3.63 -1.02 9.73
C ALA A 233 -2.72 -1.73 8.70
N PHE A 234 -2.21 -1.02 7.68
CA PHE A 234 -1.28 -1.59 6.71
C PHE A 234 0.05 -1.98 7.36
N GLY A 235 0.59 -1.14 8.25
CA GLY A 235 1.82 -1.46 8.99
C GLY A 235 1.64 -2.71 9.85
N LEU A 236 0.51 -2.84 10.54
CA LEU A 236 0.22 -4.02 11.36
C LEU A 236 -0.02 -5.26 10.50
N ARG A 237 -0.72 -5.16 9.37
CA ARG A 237 -0.84 -6.23 8.39
C ARG A 237 0.53 -6.74 7.95
N ASP A 238 1.43 -5.82 7.61
CA ASP A 238 2.78 -6.16 7.14
C ASP A 238 3.65 -6.83 8.22
N ALA A 239 3.37 -6.56 9.50
CA ALA A 239 3.99 -7.25 10.62
C ALA A 239 3.36 -8.65 10.89
N ILE A 240 2.05 -8.76 10.79
CA ILE A 240 1.31 -10.02 11.05
C ILE A 240 1.57 -11.06 9.96
N THR A 241 1.61 -10.63 8.70
CA THR A 241 1.75 -11.53 7.54
C THR A 241 2.96 -12.48 7.66
N PRO A 242 4.20 -12.00 7.89
CA PRO A 242 5.35 -12.92 8.02
C PRO A 242 5.29 -13.80 9.25
N ILE A 243 4.71 -13.34 10.36
CA ILE A 243 4.56 -14.12 11.60
C ILE A 243 3.66 -15.34 11.33
N ILE A 244 2.51 -15.12 10.72
CA ILE A 244 1.57 -16.20 10.40
C ILE A 244 2.15 -17.11 9.30
N ALA A 245 2.79 -16.54 8.28
CA ALA A 245 3.40 -17.32 7.20
C ALA A 245 4.52 -18.24 7.71
N PHE A 246 5.36 -17.73 8.59
CA PHE A 246 6.40 -18.52 9.27
C PHE A 246 5.80 -19.64 10.10
N ALA A 247 4.79 -19.34 10.93
CA ALA A 247 4.08 -20.33 11.75
C ALA A 247 3.38 -21.39 10.88
N TYR A 248 2.87 -21.00 9.71
CA TYR A 248 2.28 -21.91 8.73
C TYR A 248 3.35 -22.82 8.10
N GLY A 249 4.53 -22.27 7.79
CA GLY A 249 5.68 -23.06 7.36
C GLY A 249 6.10 -24.12 8.39
N MET A 250 6.10 -23.77 9.68
CA MET A 250 6.38 -24.66 10.79
C MET A 250 5.27 -25.68 11.08
N ARG A 251 4.12 -25.61 10.41
CA ARG A 251 2.91 -26.38 10.68
C ARG A 251 2.38 -26.23 12.12
N SER A 252 2.65 -25.11 12.78
CA SER A 252 2.25 -24.86 14.17
C SER A 252 0.87 -24.22 14.24
N LYS A 253 -0.17 -25.04 14.37
CA LYS A 253 -1.59 -24.60 14.50
C LYS A 253 -1.77 -23.54 15.58
N LYS A 254 -1.20 -23.76 16.78
CA LYS A 254 -1.32 -22.85 17.91
C LYS A 254 -0.76 -21.45 17.55
N ARG A 255 0.45 -21.39 17.00
CA ARG A 255 1.09 -20.11 16.62
C ARG A 255 0.32 -19.38 15.54
N ILE A 256 -0.27 -20.11 14.58
CA ILE A 256 -1.14 -19.49 13.55
C ILE A 256 -2.38 -18.87 14.20
N GLN A 257 -3.04 -19.62 15.09
CA GLN A 257 -4.24 -19.15 15.79
C GLN A 257 -3.95 -17.94 16.68
N ASP A 258 -2.84 -17.97 17.42
CA ASP A 258 -2.38 -16.84 18.23
C ASP A 258 -2.06 -15.63 17.36
N GLY A 259 -1.36 -15.80 16.24
CA GLY A 259 -1.06 -14.74 15.27
C GLY A 259 -2.32 -14.08 14.71
N ILE A 260 -3.32 -14.88 14.34
CA ILE A 260 -4.63 -14.40 13.87
C ILE A 260 -5.34 -13.62 14.99
N ARG A 261 -5.43 -14.20 16.18
CA ARG A 261 -6.15 -13.62 17.32
C ARG A 261 -5.55 -12.28 17.76
N TYR A 262 -4.25 -12.27 18.03
CA TYR A 262 -3.57 -11.06 18.49
C TYR A 262 -3.44 -10.03 17.39
N GLY A 263 -3.22 -10.45 16.14
CA GLY A 263 -3.21 -9.56 15.00
C GLY A 263 -4.53 -8.81 14.83
N LEU A 264 -5.66 -9.51 14.89
CA LEU A 264 -6.98 -8.88 14.84
C LEU A 264 -7.24 -8.00 16.07
N LEU A 265 -6.85 -8.44 17.27
CA LEU A 265 -7.03 -7.66 18.50
C LEU A 265 -6.28 -6.32 18.42
N TYR A 266 -5.01 -6.34 18.05
CA TYR A 266 -4.22 -5.10 17.93
C TYR A 266 -4.75 -4.19 16.82
N THR A 267 -5.22 -4.77 15.70
CA THR A 267 -5.88 -3.98 14.65
C THR A 267 -7.12 -3.27 15.16
N VAL A 268 -7.99 -3.97 15.88
CA VAL A 268 -9.19 -3.38 16.48
C VAL A 268 -8.84 -2.25 17.45
N VAL A 269 -7.86 -2.46 18.33
CA VAL A 269 -7.42 -1.42 19.29
C VAL A 269 -6.89 -0.18 18.56
N LEU A 270 -6.04 -0.35 17.56
CA LEU A 270 -5.51 0.78 16.77
C LEU A 270 -6.60 1.50 15.99
N MET A 271 -7.56 0.77 15.43
CA MET A 271 -8.66 1.39 14.68
C MET A 271 -9.63 2.15 15.61
N ILE A 272 -9.91 1.63 16.81
CA ILE A 272 -10.70 2.37 17.82
C ILE A 272 -9.98 3.66 18.19
N LEU A 273 -8.67 3.63 18.39
CA LEU A 273 -7.87 4.83 18.63
C LEU A 273 -7.98 5.83 17.47
N GLY A 274 -7.85 5.35 16.23
CA GLY A 274 -8.01 6.16 15.02
C GLY A 274 -9.39 6.81 14.92
N ILE A 275 -10.47 6.04 15.17
CA ILE A 275 -11.85 6.55 15.22
C ILE A 275 -11.96 7.62 16.30
N SER A 276 -11.47 7.35 17.50
CA SER A 276 -11.57 8.30 18.63
C SER A 276 -10.92 9.64 18.28
N ILE A 277 -9.74 9.64 17.68
CA ILE A 277 -9.04 10.87 17.26
C ILE A 277 -9.86 11.62 16.20
N THR A 278 -10.41 10.91 15.21
CA THR A 278 -11.17 11.55 14.13
C THR A 278 -12.52 12.08 14.59
N GLU A 279 -13.17 11.42 15.55
CA GLU A 279 -14.48 11.84 16.12
C GLU A 279 -14.35 12.96 17.16
N ILE A 280 -13.26 12.98 17.92
CA ILE A 280 -13.05 14.03 18.96
C ILE A 280 -12.60 15.33 18.31
N PHE A 281 -11.77 15.28 17.25
CA PHE A 281 -11.13 16.46 16.68
C PHE A 281 -11.51 16.78 15.21
N PRO A 282 -12.74 16.56 14.72
CA PRO A 282 -13.06 16.80 13.31
C PRO A 282 -12.94 18.28 12.92
N GLY A 283 -13.28 19.20 13.85
CA GLY A 283 -13.14 20.64 13.65
C GLY A 283 -11.69 21.10 13.60
N ALA A 284 -10.81 20.51 14.39
CA ALA A 284 -9.37 20.78 14.34
C ALA A 284 -8.74 20.35 13.00
N PHE A 285 -9.10 19.17 12.52
CA PHE A 285 -8.69 18.71 11.19
C PHE A 285 -9.22 19.62 10.08
N ALA A 286 -10.48 20.08 10.17
CA ALA A 286 -11.05 21.01 9.19
C ALA A 286 -10.29 22.35 9.16
N THR A 287 -9.79 22.81 10.28
CA THR A 287 -8.96 24.02 10.37
C THR A 287 -7.55 23.76 9.86
N LEU A 288 -6.92 22.64 10.26
CA LEU A 288 -5.58 22.24 9.85
C LEU A 288 -5.47 22.10 8.30
N PHE A 289 -6.48 21.52 7.69
CA PHE A 289 -6.52 21.33 6.23
C PHE A 289 -7.14 22.52 5.47
N ASN A 290 -7.46 23.61 6.16
CA ASN A 290 -8.06 24.82 5.60
C ASN A 290 -9.28 24.50 4.69
N ALA A 291 -10.24 23.76 5.25
CA ALA A 291 -11.37 23.22 4.50
C ALA A 291 -12.33 24.30 3.94
N GLY A 292 -12.25 25.56 4.40
CA GLY A 292 -12.98 26.72 3.86
C GLY A 292 -14.48 26.45 3.71
N GLN A 293 -15.01 26.66 2.51
CA GLN A 293 -16.43 26.40 2.17
C GLN A 293 -16.84 24.94 2.22
N SER A 294 -15.87 24.01 2.22
CA SER A 294 -16.13 22.56 2.28
C SER A 294 -16.16 22.03 3.72
N ARG A 295 -16.07 22.90 4.73
CA ARG A 295 -15.94 22.52 6.16
C ARG A 295 -17.06 21.59 6.64
N GLU A 296 -18.30 21.93 6.35
CA GLU A 296 -19.45 21.13 6.80
C GLU A 296 -19.47 19.74 6.16
N TYR A 297 -19.21 19.66 4.84
CA TYR A 297 -19.09 18.40 4.13
C TYR A 297 -17.93 17.55 4.64
N PHE A 298 -16.80 18.20 4.96
CA PHE A 298 -15.63 17.55 5.52
C PHE A 298 -15.89 16.97 6.91
N ILE A 299 -16.51 17.75 7.81
CA ILE A 299 -16.88 17.28 9.16
C ILE A 299 -17.91 16.14 9.06
N GLY A 300 -18.88 16.25 8.15
CA GLY A 300 -19.85 15.20 7.89
C GLY A 300 -19.18 13.91 7.37
N ALA A 301 -18.22 14.03 6.44
CA ALA A 301 -17.41 12.91 5.97
C ALA A 301 -16.60 12.29 7.11
N MET A 302 -15.92 13.12 7.93
CA MET A 302 -15.15 12.66 9.08
C MET A 302 -16.00 11.79 10.02
N ARG A 303 -17.17 12.27 10.43
CA ARG A 303 -18.05 11.57 11.38
C ARG A 303 -18.68 10.30 10.83
N ILE A 304 -19.09 10.28 9.57
CA ILE A 304 -19.77 9.13 8.99
C ILE A 304 -18.78 8.07 8.53
N ILE A 305 -17.73 8.49 7.81
CA ILE A 305 -16.80 7.52 7.21
C ILE A 305 -15.85 6.94 8.27
N SER A 306 -15.48 7.70 9.33
CA SER A 306 -14.62 7.17 10.40
C SER A 306 -15.18 5.92 11.08
N ILE A 307 -16.51 5.76 11.14
CA ILE A 307 -17.16 4.55 11.64
C ILE A 307 -16.69 3.32 10.87
N SER A 308 -16.40 3.48 9.57
CA SER A 308 -15.89 2.39 8.73
C SER A 308 -14.47 1.94 9.08
N PHE A 309 -13.67 2.75 9.77
CA PHE A 309 -12.25 2.44 10.03
C PHE A 309 -12.05 1.14 10.78
N LEU A 310 -12.96 0.82 11.72
CA LEU A 310 -12.91 -0.45 12.45
C LEU A 310 -12.96 -1.64 11.48
N PHE A 311 -13.96 -1.65 10.61
CA PHE A 311 -14.17 -2.73 9.65
C PHE A 311 -13.13 -2.71 8.54
N ALA A 312 -12.70 -1.52 8.11
CA ALA A 312 -11.63 -1.35 7.14
C ALA A 312 -10.30 -1.94 7.66
N GLY A 313 -9.96 -1.66 8.92
CA GLY A 313 -8.77 -2.25 9.56
C GLY A 313 -8.86 -3.77 9.65
N ILE A 314 -10.00 -4.32 10.06
CA ILE A 314 -10.22 -5.77 10.10
C ILE A 314 -10.07 -6.39 8.70
N ASN A 315 -10.63 -5.76 7.67
CA ASN A 315 -10.50 -6.20 6.28
C ASN A 315 -9.05 -6.19 5.81
N VAL A 316 -8.27 -5.16 6.19
CA VAL A 316 -6.83 -5.09 5.90
C VAL A 316 -6.07 -6.21 6.62
N ALA A 317 -6.40 -6.49 7.89
CA ALA A 317 -5.80 -7.60 8.63
C ALA A 317 -6.16 -8.96 8.00
N TYR A 318 -7.41 -9.16 7.56
CA TYR A 318 -7.82 -10.36 6.82
C TYR A 318 -6.99 -10.57 5.56
N GLN A 319 -6.73 -9.51 4.79
CA GLN A 319 -5.87 -9.61 3.60
C GLN A 319 -4.48 -10.15 3.94
N GLY A 320 -3.85 -9.65 5.02
CA GLY A 320 -2.55 -10.14 5.48
C GLY A 320 -2.59 -11.60 5.92
N ILE A 321 -3.63 -12.00 6.65
CA ILE A 321 -3.84 -13.39 7.08
C ILE A 321 -4.00 -14.32 5.88
N TYR A 322 -4.79 -13.92 4.87
CA TYR A 322 -4.97 -14.72 3.66
C TYR A 322 -3.67 -14.86 2.88
N GLN A 323 -2.94 -13.76 2.67
CA GLN A 323 -1.64 -13.76 2.01
C GLN A 323 -0.63 -14.68 2.72
N ALA A 324 -0.63 -14.69 4.05
CA ALA A 324 0.21 -15.58 4.86
C ALA A 324 -0.14 -17.05 4.69
N LEU A 325 -1.42 -17.37 4.45
CA LEU A 325 -1.96 -18.72 4.30
C LEU A 325 -2.22 -19.11 2.83
N ASP A 326 -1.51 -18.53 1.87
CA ASP A 326 -1.69 -18.75 0.41
C ASP A 326 -3.12 -18.47 -0.09
N GLY A 327 -3.80 -17.51 0.49
CA GLY A 327 -5.13 -17.05 0.10
C GLY A 327 -5.06 -15.76 -0.72
N GLY A 328 -4.24 -15.71 -1.77
CA GLY A 328 -4.10 -14.51 -2.62
C GLY A 328 -5.42 -14.13 -3.30
N ILE A 329 -6.20 -15.10 -3.74
CA ILE A 329 -7.51 -14.86 -4.39
C ILE A 329 -8.51 -14.28 -3.40
N GLU A 330 -8.59 -14.82 -2.17
CA GLU A 330 -9.47 -14.31 -1.12
C GLU A 330 -9.10 -12.86 -0.76
N SER A 331 -7.81 -12.56 -0.68
CA SER A 331 -7.31 -11.18 -0.50
C SER A 331 -7.76 -10.24 -1.64
N LEU A 332 -7.69 -10.71 -2.89
CA LEU A 332 -8.13 -9.95 -4.05
C LEU A 332 -9.64 -9.71 -4.03
N VAL A 333 -10.43 -10.75 -3.74
CA VAL A 333 -11.91 -10.64 -3.70
C VAL A 333 -12.34 -9.60 -2.67
N ILE A 334 -11.74 -9.60 -1.47
CA ILE A 334 -12.03 -8.56 -0.47
C ILE A 334 -11.68 -7.16 -1.01
N SER A 335 -10.55 -7.01 -1.69
CA SER A 335 -10.17 -5.72 -2.29
C SER A 335 -11.17 -5.27 -3.36
N LEU A 336 -11.63 -6.19 -4.21
CA LEU A 336 -12.64 -5.91 -5.24
C LEU A 336 -13.99 -5.49 -4.62
N LEU A 337 -14.44 -6.19 -3.57
CA LEU A 337 -15.69 -5.84 -2.88
C LEU A 337 -15.59 -4.42 -2.29
N ARG A 338 -14.50 -4.13 -1.59
CA ARG A 338 -14.30 -2.86 -0.90
C ARG A 338 -14.11 -1.66 -1.82
N GLN A 339 -13.45 -1.85 -2.96
CA GLN A 339 -12.95 -0.73 -3.77
C GLN A 339 -13.69 -0.56 -5.10
N LEU A 340 -14.45 -1.55 -5.52
CA LEU A 340 -15.11 -1.53 -6.82
C LEU A 340 -16.57 -1.99 -6.74
N ILE A 341 -16.81 -3.25 -6.33
CA ILE A 341 -18.09 -3.94 -6.53
C ILE A 341 -19.19 -3.39 -5.65
N ILE A 342 -18.91 -3.00 -4.41
CA ILE A 342 -19.92 -2.51 -3.47
C ILE A 342 -19.91 -0.99 -3.41
N ILE A 343 -18.74 -0.38 -3.16
CA ILE A 343 -18.69 1.05 -2.87
C ILE A 343 -19.11 1.92 -4.05
N LEU A 344 -18.67 1.60 -5.27
CA LEU A 344 -18.95 2.48 -6.43
C LEU A 344 -20.41 2.42 -6.87
N PRO A 345 -21.04 1.24 -7.02
CA PRO A 345 -22.48 1.19 -7.30
C PRO A 345 -23.32 1.84 -6.20
N LEU A 346 -22.98 1.61 -4.92
CA LEU A 346 -23.72 2.18 -3.79
C LEU A 346 -23.61 3.71 -3.76
N ALA A 347 -22.39 4.25 -3.90
CA ALA A 347 -22.18 5.69 -3.99
C ALA A 347 -22.85 6.30 -5.23
N GLY A 348 -22.84 5.58 -6.36
CA GLY A 348 -23.55 5.97 -7.57
C GLY A 348 -25.06 6.09 -7.36
N ILE A 349 -25.69 5.07 -6.77
CA ILE A 349 -27.10 5.08 -6.42
C ILE A 349 -27.41 6.24 -5.46
N PHE A 350 -26.64 6.40 -4.39
CA PHE A 350 -26.85 7.49 -3.43
C PHE A 350 -26.67 8.86 -4.08
N SER A 351 -25.75 9.01 -5.03
CA SER A 351 -25.57 10.26 -5.76
C SER A 351 -26.81 10.67 -6.58
N VAL A 352 -27.57 9.71 -7.09
CA VAL A 352 -28.84 9.98 -7.82
C VAL A 352 -29.88 10.59 -6.88
N PHE A 353 -30.06 10.04 -5.67
CA PHE A 353 -30.98 10.59 -4.68
C PHE A 353 -30.58 12.01 -4.23
N VAL A 354 -29.28 12.26 -4.09
CA VAL A 354 -28.76 13.58 -3.74
C VAL A 354 -28.97 14.59 -4.87
N ARG A 355 -28.72 14.21 -6.11
CA ARG A 355 -28.95 15.08 -7.30
C ARG A 355 -30.41 15.43 -7.52
N ASN A 356 -31.31 14.50 -7.18
CA ASN A 356 -32.75 14.73 -7.26
C ASN A 356 -33.31 15.57 -6.08
N GLY A 357 -32.45 16.06 -5.19
CA GLY A 357 -32.86 16.90 -4.05
C GLY A 357 -33.57 16.13 -2.94
N GLN A 358 -33.62 14.80 -2.99
CA GLN A 358 -34.34 13.97 -2.03
C GLN A 358 -33.55 13.80 -0.71
N MET A 359 -32.22 13.86 -0.78
CA MET A 359 -31.32 13.62 0.35
C MET A 359 -30.11 14.55 0.31
N GLY A 360 -29.49 14.79 1.46
CA GLY A 360 -28.24 15.54 1.56
C GLY A 360 -27.01 14.74 1.11
N VAL A 361 -25.92 15.44 0.80
CA VAL A 361 -24.63 14.83 0.35
C VAL A 361 -24.10 13.79 1.34
N SER A 362 -24.42 13.92 2.63
CA SER A 362 -24.04 12.97 3.68
C SER A 362 -24.48 11.55 3.42
N LEU A 363 -25.52 11.34 2.60
CA LEU A 363 -25.96 10.01 2.20
C LEU A 363 -24.83 9.25 1.47
N ILE A 364 -24.05 9.94 0.62
CA ILE A 364 -22.96 9.31 -0.13
C ILE A 364 -21.87 8.78 0.81
N TRP A 365 -21.63 9.46 1.93
CA TRP A 365 -20.65 9.02 2.93
C TRP A 365 -21.01 7.67 3.56
N TRP A 366 -22.28 7.34 3.68
CA TRP A 366 -22.74 6.05 4.18
C TRP A 366 -22.36 4.86 3.30
N ALA A 367 -22.02 5.10 2.04
CA ALA A 367 -21.50 4.05 1.17
C ALA A 367 -20.25 3.36 1.76
N PHE A 368 -19.38 4.11 2.47
CA PHE A 368 -18.17 3.57 3.06
C PHE A 368 -18.44 2.60 4.22
N PRO A 369 -19.16 2.98 5.30
CA PRO A 369 -19.48 2.05 6.38
C PRO A 369 -20.21 0.81 5.90
N ILE A 370 -21.20 0.96 5.03
CA ILE A 370 -21.97 -0.17 4.50
C ILE A 370 -21.04 -1.14 3.75
N THR A 371 -20.19 -0.61 2.88
CA THR A 371 -19.22 -1.41 2.11
C THR A 371 -18.27 -2.17 3.01
N GLU A 372 -17.69 -1.50 4.01
CA GLU A 372 -16.70 -2.13 4.88
C GLU A 372 -17.31 -3.20 5.78
N VAL A 373 -18.55 -3.00 6.26
CA VAL A 373 -19.30 -4.02 7.03
C VAL A 373 -19.59 -5.26 6.18
N ILE A 374 -20.14 -5.08 4.97
CA ILE A 374 -20.44 -6.20 4.08
C ILE A 374 -19.17 -6.97 3.71
N SER A 375 -18.10 -6.24 3.40
CA SER A 375 -16.80 -6.85 3.09
C SER A 375 -16.20 -7.58 4.28
N CYS A 376 -16.38 -7.07 5.50
CA CYS A 376 -15.91 -7.70 6.73
C CYS A 376 -16.67 -9.03 7.01
N LEU A 377 -17.97 -9.06 6.75
CA LEU A 377 -18.77 -10.30 6.86
C LEU A 377 -18.31 -11.35 5.83
N ALA A 378 -18.10 -10.94 4.58
CA ALA A 378 -17.53 -11.80 3.54
C ALA A 378 -16.15 -12.30 3.93
N GLY A 379 -15.30 -11.41 4.47
CA GLY A 379 -13.97 -11.74 4.98
C GLY A 379 -14.01 -12.76 6.10
N TYR A 380 -14.94 -12.64 7.03
CA TYR A 380 -15.10 -13.63 8.10
C TYR A 380 -15.42 -15.03 7.55
N VAL A 381 -16.30 -15.11 6.54
CA VAL A 381 -16.62 -16.39 5.87
C VAL A 381 -15.38 -16.99 5.22
N PHE A 382 -14.60 -16.19 4.50
CA PHE A 382 -13.34 -16.64 3.90
C PHE A 382 -12.31 -17.08 4.96
N LEU A 383 -12.19 -16.32 6.05
CA LEU A 383 -11.30 -16.69 7.14
C LEU A 383 -11.67 -18.06 7.74
N LYS A 384 -12.96 -18.28 7.99
CA LYS A 384 -13.46 -19.57 8.50
C LYS A 384 -13.16 -20.71 7.53
N ARG A 385 -13.32 -20.51 6.22
CA ARG A 385 -13.03 -21.49 5.18
C ARG A 385 -11.53 -21.79 5.10
N ILE A 386 -10.67 -20.77 5.09
CA ILE A 386 -9.22 -20.94 5.04
C ILE A 386 -8.72 -21.65 6.30
N ARG A 387 -9.21 -21.25 7.48
CA ARG A 387 -8.85 -21.94 8.73
C ARG A 387 -9.18 -23.43 8.68
N LYS A 388 -10.42 -23.77 8.30
CA LYS A 388 -10.85 -25.16 8.20
C LYS A 388 -9.97 -25.96 7.24
N ASN A 389 -9.61 -25.40 6.07
CA ASN A 389 -8.91 -26.14 5.02
C ASN A 389 -7.38 -26.18 5.21
N LYS A 390 -6.79 -25.18 5.88
CA LYS A 390 -5.32 -25.04 5.93
C LYS A 390 -4.74 -25.04 7.34
N VAL A 391 -5.52 -24.68 8.35
CA VAL A 391 -5.03 -24.59 9.74
C VAL A 391 -5.54 -25.74 10.59
N ASP A 392 -6.84 -26.06 10.51
CA ASP A 392 -7.44 -27.09 11.36
C ASP A 392 -7.03 -28.50 10.95
N VAL A 393 -6.49 -28.69 9.75
CA VAL A 393 -5.89 -29.93 9.25
C VAL A 393 -4.44 -30.15 9.70
N LEU A 394 -3.83 -29.16 10.33
CA LEU A 394 -2.49 -29.28 10.91
C LEU A 394 -2.58 -29.96 12.26
N ASN A 395 -1.71 -30.93 12.47
CA ASN A 395 -1.60 -31.67 13.75
C ASN A 395 -0.89 -30.83 14.80
#